data_775fa13847cf4f3f4eb5beced6772be4
#
_entry.id   775fa13847cf4f3f4eb5beced6772be4
#
_cell.length_a   1.000
_cell.length_b   1.000
_cell.length_c   1.000
_cell.angle_alpha   90.00
_cell.angle_beta   90.00
_cell.angle_gamma   90.00
#
_symmetry.space_group_name_H-M   'P 1'
#
loop_
_entity.id
_entity.type
_entity.pdbx_description
1 polymer ?
#
loop_
_entity_poly.entity_id
_entity_poly.type
_entity_poly.pdbx_seq_one_letter_code
_entity_poly.pdbx_strand_id
1 'polypeptide(L)'
;MGNGNFDHEATWSHQWPESGPEVLWSIKVHTGYSGIAVSAGHAYTLGNFEGDDLIQCLDVTSGKLIWSENYPQDLIPKYNPGGPNAPPVIEEKWLYTFSKQGLVSSRDKVTGKARWTTNLATEAKAPMPTWGFSSAPVIVGDRIFLNA
;
A
#
# COMPACT_ATOMS: atom_id res chain seq x y z
N MET A 1 -15.39 1.92 -8.58
CA MET A 1 -15.59 2.06 -7.11
C MET A 1 -15.62 0.66 -6.53
N GLY A 2 -14.69 0.31 -5.66
CA GLY A 2 -14.75 -0.96 -4.97
C GLY A 2 -15.92 -0.96 -3.98
N ASN A 3 -17.02 -1.61 -4.34
CA ASN A 3 -18.18 -1.79 -3.46
C ASN A 3 -18.03 -3.03 -2.55
N GLY A 4 -16.86 -3.66 -2.56
CA GLY A 4 -16.61 -4.92 -1.87
C GLY A 4 -17.22 -6.15 -2.56
N ASN A 5 -17.86 -5.99 -3.70
CA ASN A 5 -18.39 -7.08 -4.50
C ASN A 5 -17.43 -7.43 -5.64
N PHE A 6 -17.18 -8.70 -5.80
CA PHE A 6 -16.33 -9.28 -6.85
C PHE A 6 -17.20 -10.09 -7.82
N ASP A 7 -18.24 -9.45 -8.34
CA ASP A 7 -19.27 -10.08 -9.20
C ASP A 7 -18.71 -10.67 -10.52
N HIS A 8 -17.46 -10.34 -10.85
CA HIS A 8 -16.76 -10.80 -12.05
C HIS A 8 -15.65 -11.82 -11.79
N GLU A 9 -15.47 -12.23 -10.54
CA GLU A 9 -14.50 -13.28 -10.25
C GLU A 9 -15.02 -14.65 -10.75
N ALA A 10 -14.13 -15.37 -11.42
CA ALA A 10 -14.39 -16.78 -11.73
C ALA A 10 -14.62 -17.57 -10.44
N THR A 11 -15.41 -18.62 -10.52
CA THR A 11 -15.62 -19.53 -9.38
C THR A 11 -14.25 -20.03 -8.89
N TRP A 12 -13.87 -19.63 -7.69
CA TRP A 12 -12.62 -20.08 -7.07
C TRP A 12 -12.90 -21.22 -6.11
N SER A 13 -11.96 -22.15 -6.00
CA SER A 13 -12.07 -23.27 -5.09
C SER A 13 -11.82 -22.81 -3.65
N HIS A 14 -12.71 -23.19 -2.75
CA HIS A 14 -12.55 -23.03 -1.30
C HIS A 14 -12.10 -24.34 -0.63
N GLN A 15 -11.83 -25.38 -1.44
CA GLN A 15 -11.26 -26.63 -0.96
C GLN A 15 -9.74 -26.61 -1.19
N TRP A 16 -9.03 -26.70 -0.10
CA TRP A 16 -7.57 -26.75 -0.09
C TRP A 16 -7.10 -28.17 0.22
N PRO A 17 -5.93 -28.59 -0.30
CA PRO A 17 -5.25 -29.79 0.22
C PRO A 17 -5.02 -29.67 1.74
N GLU A 18 -4.84 -30.78 2.42
CA GLU A 18 -4.52 -30.79 3.85
C GLU A 18 -3.26 -29.99 4.18
N SER A 19 -2.30 -29.90 3.24
CA SER A 19 -1.10 -29.07 3.30
C SER A 19 -1.35 -27.57 3.13
N GLY A 20 -2.58 -27.13 2.84
CA GLY A 20 -2.91 -25.77 2.49
C GLY A 20 -2.65 -25.44 1.00
N PRO A 21 -2.81 -24.17 0.59
CA PRO A 21 -2.51 -23.72 -0.76
C PRO A 21 -0.99 -23.79 -1.04
N GLU A 22 -0.63 -24.02 -2.29
CA GLU A 22 0.77 -23.95 -2.73
C GLU A 22 1.31 -22.52 -2.58
N VAL A 23 2.50 -22.40 -1.96
CA VAL A 23 3.22 -21.11 -1.87
C VAL A 23 4.13 -21.01 -3.09
N LEU A 24 3.75 -20.17 -4.06
CA LEU A 24 4.50 -19.97 -5.28
C LEU A 24 5.82 -19.20 -5.04
N TRP A 25 5.78 -18.20 -4.17
CA TRP A 25 6.94 -17.41 -3.78
C TRP A 25 6.69 -16.67 -2.46
N SER A 26 7.74 -16.20 -1.85
CA SER A 26 7.67 -15.30 -0.68
C SER A 26 8.79 -14.27 -0.73
N ILE A 27 8.51 -13.08 -0.22
CA ILE A 27 9.50 -12.01 -0.08
C ILE A 27 9.42 -11.36 1.29
N LYS A 28 10.50 -10.68 1.67
CA LYS A 28 10.53 -9.86 2.88
C LYS A 28 10.12 -8.43 2.55
N VAL A 29 9.03 -7.95 3.13
CA VAL A 29 8.54 -6.56 2.97
C VAL A 29 8.90 -5.65 4.15
N HIS A 30 9.81 -6.09 5.03
CA HIS A 30 10.30 -5.36 6.20
C HIS A 30 9.21 -5.05 7.23
N THR A 31 9.35 -3.93 7.99
CA THR A 31 8.43 -3.60 9.09
C THR A 31 7.21 -2.84 8.57
N GLY A 32 6.02 -3.34 8.85
CA GLY A 32 4.77 -2.67 8.47
C GLY A 32 3.57 -3.59 8.51
N TYR A 33 2.41 -3.01 8.27
CA TYR A 33 1.10 -3.68 8.27
C TYR A 33 0.28 -3.29 7.04
N SER A 34 0.95 -2.75 6.02
CA SER A 34 0.30 -2.39 4.77
C SER A 34 -0.28 -3.62 4.08
N GLY A 35 -1.46 -3.48 3.53
CA GLY A 35 -2.02 -4.48 2.63
C GLY A 35 -1.30 -4.50 1.28
N ILE A 36 -1.76 -5.41 0.41
CA ILE A 36 -1.25 -5.56 -0.95
C ILE A 36 -2.36 -5.17 -1.93
N ALA A 37 -2.05 -4.29 -2.88
CA ALA A 37 -2.90 -4.02 -4.04
C ALA A 37 -2.36 -4.73 -5.27
N VAL A 38 -3.24 -5.33 -6.07
CA VAL A 38 -2.86 -6.05 -7.30
C VAL A 38 -3.54 -5.45 -8.50
N SER A 39 -2.78 -5.21 -9.57
CA SER A 39 -3.30 -4.70 -10.85
C SER A 39 -2.38 -5.07 -12.00
N ALA A 40 -2.95 -5.59 -13.09
CA ALA A 40 -2.26 -5.87 -14.34
C ALA A 40 -0.96 -6.69 -14.17
N GLY A 41 -1.00 -7.76 -13.38
CA GLY A 41 0.15 -8.64 -13.14
C GLY A 41 1.20 -8.10 -12.16
N HIS A 42 0.92 -6.99 -11.50
CA HIS A 42 1.81 -6.37 -10.51
C HIS A 42 1.16 -6.32 -9.12
N ALA A 43 1.95 -6.56 -8.08
CA ALA A 43 1.58 -6.40 -6.68
C ALA A 43 2.33 -5.21 -6.08
N TYR A 44 1.62 -4.39 -5.31
CA TYR A 44 2.16 -3.18 -4.68
C TYR A 44 1.96 -3.26 -3.18
N THR A 45 3.00 -2.97 -2.43
CA THR A 45 2.96 -2.98 -0.96
C THR A 45 3.95 -1.97 -0.38
N LEU A 46 3.84 -1.72 0.92
CA LEU A 46 4.75 -0.85 1.65
C LEU A 46 5.34 -1.58 2.86
N GLY A 47 6.58 -1.24 3.19
CA GLY A 47 7.25 -1.65 4.42
C GLY A 47 8.27 -0.61 4.82
N ASN A 48 8.77 -0.64 6.05
CA ASN A 48 9.81 0.28 6.51
C ASN A 48 11.12 -0.48 6.73
N PHE A 49 12.20 0.08 6.24
CA PHE A 49 13.55 -0.45 6.40
C PHE A 49 14.54 0.69 6.71
N GLU A 50 15.24 0.57 7.83
CA GLU A 50 16.30 1.50 8.25
C GLU A 50 15.91 2.99 8.27
N GLY A 51 14.66 3.31 8.63
CA GLY A 51 14.17 4.69 8.72
C GLY A 51 13.58 5.24 7.43
N ASP A 52 13.40 4.40 6.40
CA ASP A 52 12.70 4.73 5.17
C ASP A 52 11.46 3.87 4.98
N ASP A 53 10.34 4.47 4.59
CA ASP A 53 9.23 3.70 4.02
C ASP A 53 9.55 3.37 2.56
N LEU A 54 9.47 2.09 2.24
CA LEU A 54 9.67 1.56 0.89
C LEU A 54 8.31 1.31 0.26
N ILE A 55 8.10 1.79 -0.95
CA ILE A 55 7.00 1.42 -1.82
C ILE A 55 7.55 0.45 -2.86
N GLN A 56 7.00 -0.74 -2.92
CA GLN A 56 7.53 -1.80 -3.76
C GLN A 56 6.50 -2.27 -4.78
N CYS A 57 6.94 -2.49 -6.00
CA CYS A 57 6.18 -3.14 -7.06
C CYS A 57 6.85 -4.47 -7.42
N LEU A 58 6.07 -5.52 -7.42
CA LEU A 58 6.51 -6.89 -7.63
C LEU A 58 5.76 -7.51 -8.80
N ASP A 59 6.39 -8.38 -9.53
CA ASP A 59 5.73 -9.27 -10.47
C ASP A 59 4.91 -10.33 -9.69
N VAL A 60 3.61 -10.41 -9.97
CA VAL A 60 2.69 -11.32 -9.27
C VAL A 60 3.05 -12.79 -9.47
N THR A 61 3.59 -13.15 -10.62
CA THR A 61 3.88 -14.54 -10.96
C THR A 61 5.15 -15.05 -10.29
N SER A 62 6.17 -14.20 -10.22
CA SER A 62 7.50 -14.61 -9.76
C SER A 62 7.94 -14.03 -8.41
N GLY A 63 7.21 -13.02 -7.90
CA GLY A 63 7.61 -12.27 -6.71
C GLY A 63 8.83 -11.37 -6.91
N LYS A 64 9.35 -11.24 -8.15
CA LYS A 64 10.52 -10.41 -8.42
C LYS A 64 10.20 -8.94 -8.27
N LEU A 65 11.11 -8.22 -7.63
CA LEU A 65 11.04 -6.76 -7.53
C LEU A 65 11.20 -6.13 -8.92
N ILE A 66 10.22 -5.31 -9.31
CA ILE A 66 10.23 -4.54 -10.56
C ILE A 66 10.80 -3.16 -10.31
N TRP A 67 10.28 -2.46 -9.30
CA TRP A 67 10.82 -1.21 -8.82
C TRP A 67 10.55 -1.02 -7.32
N SER A 68 11.39 -0.19 -6.69
CA SER A 68 11.19 0.30 -5.33
C SER A 68 11.50 1.78 -5.29
N GLU A 69 10.66 2.52 -4.60
CA GLU A 69 10.85 3.93 -4.26
C GLU A 69 10.80 4.06 -2.74
N ASN A 70 11.54 5.02 -2.20
CA ASN A 70 11.57 5.24 -0.76
C ASN A 70 11.42 6.72 -0.40
N TYR A 71 11.10 6.98 0.83
CA TYR A 71 11.12 8.30 1.45
C TYR A 71 11.42 8.18 2.96
N PRO A 72 12.15 9.15 3.54
CA PRO A 72 12.47 9.13 4.96
C PRO A 72 11.22 9.08 5.83
N GLN A 73 11.14 8.10 6.70
CA GLN A 73 10.02 7.90 7.59
C GLN A 73 10.45 7.05 8.79
N ASP A 74 10.64 7.68 9.93
CA ASP A 74 10.93 6.95 11.15
C ASP A 74 9.78 6.04 11.56
N LEU A 75 10.12 4.90 12.14
CA LEU A 75 9.14 4.06 12.81
C LEU A 75 8.51 4.81 13.98
N ILE A 76 7.20 4.64 14.19
CA ILE A 76 6.50 5.13 15.38
C ILE A 76 6.05 3.90 16.19
N PRO A 77 6.96 3.28 16.95
CA PRO A 77 6.61 2.15 17.81
C PRO A 77 5.81 2.65 19.02
N LYS A 78 4.66 2.06 19.27
CA LYS A 78 3.85 2.33 20.46
C LYS A 78 3.37 1.04 21.10
N TYR A 79 2.53 0.29 20.40
CA TYR A 79 2.03 -1.03 20.80
C TYR A 79 2.40 -2.11 19.77
N ASN A 80 3.04 -1.68 18.69
CA ASN A 80 3.56 -2.51 17.61
C ASN A 80 4.87 -1.88 17.10
N PRO A 81 5.65 -2.58 16.28
CA PRO A 81 6.93 -2.06 15.76
C PRO A 81 6.83 -0.77 14.95
N GLY A 82 5.63 -0.33 14.55
CA GLY A 82 5.45 0.85 13.70
C GLY A 82 5.37 0.47 12.22
N GLY A 83 5.82 1.37 11.35
CA GLY A 83 5.78 1.21 9.89
C GLY A 83 4.43 1.53 9.24
N PRO A 84 4.36 1.47 7.90
CA PRO A 84 3.16 1.82 7.15
C PRO A 84 2.01 0.86 7.43
N ASN A 85 0.78 1.40 7.55
CA ASN A 85 -0.42 0.64 7.85
C ASN A 85 -1.43 0.68 6.70
N ALA A 86 -1.55 1.83 6.02
CA ALA A 86 -2.51 1.98 4.94
C ALA A 86 -2.13 1.13 3.73
N PRO A 87 -3.05 0.35 3.16
CA PRO A 87 -2.80 -0.31 1.89
C PRO A 87 -2.69 0.71 0.76
N PRO A 88 -1.87 0.46 -0.26
CA PRO A 88 -1.86 1.28 -1.46
C PRO A 88 -3.17 1.12 -2.24
N VAL A 89 -3.56 2.15 -2.98
CA VAL A 89 -4.75 2.16 -3.83
C VAL A 89 -4.36 2.45 -5.26
N ILE A 90 -4.96 1.72 -6.20
CA ILE A 90 -4.70 1.88 -7.62
C ILE A 90 -5.97 2.40 -8.29
N GLU A 91 -5.82 3.48 -9.04
CA GLU A 91 -6.86 3.99 -9.91
C GLU A 91 -6.24 4.31 -11.28
N GLU A 92 -6.71 3.64 -12.31
CA GLU A 92 -6.17 3.70 -13.68
C GLU A 92 -4.65 3.45 -13.72
N LYS A 93 -3.84 4.49 -14.05
CA LYS A 93 -2.38 4.44 -14.12
C LYS A 93 -1.66 4.94 -12.86
N TRP A 94 -2.43 5.35 -11.85
CA TRP A 94 -1.88 5.96 -10.65
C TRP A 94 -1.94 5.01 -9.46
N LEU A 95 -0.86 5.03 -8.69
CA LEU A 95 -0.74 4.39 -7.39
C LEU A 95 -0.80 5.50 -6.33
N TYR A 96 -1.69 5.35 -5.37
CA TYR A 96 -1.83 6.26 -4.23
C TYR A 96 -1.36 5.57 -2.96
N THR A 97 -0.53 6.27 -2.18
CA THR A 97 -0.05 5.78 -0.89
C THR A 97 -0.31 6.80 0.20
N PHE A 98 -0.49 6.33 1.42
CA PHE A 98 -0.71 7.16 2.59
C PHE A 98 0.15 6.65 3.74
N SER A 99 1.14 7.46 4.15
CA SER A 99 2.04 7.08 5.23
C SER A 99 1.39 7.20 6.61
N LYS A 100 1.96 6.52 7.58
CA LYS A 100 1.53 6.61 8.98
C LYS A 100 1.61 8.02 9.56
N GLN A 101 2.52 8.87 9.05
CA GLN A 101 2.73 10.25 9.50
C GLN A 101 2.06 11.31 8.60
N GLY A 102 1.21 10.89 7.67
CA GLY A 102 0.40 11.82 6.88
C GLY A 102 0.92 12.17 5.49
N LEU A 103 2.05 11.58 5.04
CA LEU A 103 2.50 11.78 3.66
C LEU A 103 1.57 11.03 2.70
N VAL A 104 0.94 11.76 1.80
CA VAL A 104 0.14 11.23 0.69
C VAL A 104 0.92 11.38 -0.58
N SER A 105 0.94 10.36 -1.42
CA SER A 105 1.56 10.45 -2.74
C SER A 105 0.66 9.87 -3.83
N SER A 106 0.75 10.47 -5.01
CA SER A 106 0.29 9.90 -6.27
C SER A 106 1.50 9.59 -7.13
N ARG A 107 1.59 8.37 -7.62
CA ARG A 107 2.74 7.86 -8.39
C ARG A 107 2.28 7.19 -9.66
N ASP A 108 3.10 7.21 -10.69
CA ASP A 108 2.91 6.34 -11.85
C ASP A 108 3.14 4.89 -11.41
N LYS A 109 2.15 4.02 -11.59
CA LYS A 109 2.21 2.64 -11.09
C LYS A 109 3.23 1.76 -11.83
N VAL A 110 3.62 2.14 -13.05
CA VAL A 110 4.56 1.35 -13.87
C VAL A 110 5.99 1.69 -13.50
N THR A 111 6.28 2.96 -13.24
CA THR A 111 7.64 3.46 -13.00
C THR A 111 7.96 3.77 -11.54
N GLY A 112 6.95 3.86 -10.67
CA GLY A 112 7.09 4.30 -9.28
C GLY A 112 7.27 5.81 -9.10
N LYS A 113 7.52 6.57 -10.17
CA LYS A 113 7.83 8.00 -10.09
C LYS A 113 6.67 8.81 -9.52
N ALA A 114 6.98 9.64 -8.53
CA ALA A 114 5.99 10.53 -7.92
C ALA A 114 5.49 11.57 -8.94
N ARG A 115 4.18 11.71 -9.04
CA ARG A 115 3.50 12.81 -9.72
C ARG A 115 3.37 14.02 -8.79
N TRP A 116 2.97 13.75 -7.55
CA TRP A 116 2.91 14.73 -6.47
C TRP A 116 2.96 14.02 -5.11
N THR A 117 3.36 14.77 -4.11
CA THR A 117 3.33 14.40 -2.70
C THR A 117 2.77 15.59 -1.91
N THR A 118 2.06 15.30 -0.83
CA THR A 118 1.59 16.30 0.16
C THR A 118 1.58 15.68 1.54
N ASN A 119 1.70 16.47 2.58
CA ASN A 119 1.65 15.97 3.95
C ASN A 119 0.49 16.60 4.72
N LEU A 120 -0.48 15.78 5.11
CA LEU A 120 -1.69 16.26 5.80
C LEU A 120 -1.40 16.86 7.18
N ALA A 121 -0.42 16.32 7.89
CA ALA A 121 -0.09 16.83 9.22
C ALA A 121 0.48 18.25 9.16
N THR A 122 1.28 18.57 8.14
CA THR A 122 1.91 19.89 7.98
C THR A 122 1.08 20.86 7.16
N GLU A 123 0.54 20.43 6.02
CA GLU A 123 -0.15 21.31 5.06
C GLU A 123 -1.62 21.55 5.43
N ALA A 124 -2.32 20.48 5.85
CA ALA A 124 -3.71 20.58 6.30
C ALA A 124 -3.86 20.72 7.82
N LYS A 125 -2.75 20.69 8.58
CA LYS A 125 -2.73 20.70 10.06
C LYS A 125 -3.61 19.60 10.65
N ALA A 126 -3.75 18.48 9.95
CA ALA A 126 -4.53 17.35 10.43
C ALA A 126 -3.87 16.75 11.68
N PRO A 127 -4.62 16.57 12.79
CA PRO A 127 -4.06 15.99 13.99
C PRO A 127 -3.69 14.52 13.72
N MET A 128 -2.48 14.13 14.09
CA MET A 128 -2.07 12.75 13.92
C MET A 128 -2.85 11.84 14.89
N PRO A 129 -3.58 10.84 14.39
CA PRO A 129 -4.29 9.89 15.25
C PRO A 129 -3.32 9.12 16.15
N THR A 130 -3.83 8.59 17.29
CA THR A 130 -3.02 7.83 18.26
C THR A 130 -2.19 6.70 17.64
N TRP A 131 -2.72 6.07 16.60
CA TRP A 131 -2.10 4.95 15.88
C TRP A 131 -1.44 5.36 14.55
N GLY A 132 -1.40 6.68 14.26
CA GLY A 132 -1.06 7.22 12.96
C GLY A 132 -2.19 7.03 11.94
N PHE A 133 -1.98 7.56 10.74
CA PHE A 133 -2.91 7.38 9.64
C PHE A 133 -2.81 5.94 9.12
N SER A 134 -3.95 5.25 8.93
CA SER A 134 -3.98 3.84 8.59
C SER A 134 -5.08 3.45 7.59
N SER A 135 -5.95 4.38 7.22
CA SER A 135 -7.02 4.13 6.26
C SER A 135 -6.50 4.18 4.82
N ALA A 136 -7.04 3.31 3.96
CA ALA A 136 -6.81 3.41 2.54
C ALA A 136 -7.38 4.73 1.97
N PRO A 137 -6.69 5.41 1.06
CA PRO A 137 -7.27 6.49 0.27
C PRO A 137 -8.50 6.02 -0.51
N VAL A 138 -9.53 6.84 -0.61
CA VAL A 138 -10.70 6.58 -1.46
C VAL A 138 -10.68 7.57 -2.62
N ILE A 139 -10.67 7.07 -3.85
CA ILE A 139 -10.59 7.89 -5.07
C ILE A 139 -11.98 7.95 -5.71
N VAL A 140 -12.48 9.15 -5.97
CA VAL A 140 -13.76 9.37 -6.66
C VAL A 140 -13.58 10.48 -7.69
N GLY A 141 -13.51 10.11 -8.95
CA GLY A 141 -13.23 11.04 -10.04
C GLY A 141 -11.88 11.73 -9.85
N ASP A 142 -11.87 13.05 -9.74
CA ASP A 142 -10.68 13.88 -9.54
C ASP A 142 -10.34 14.15 -8.07
N ARG A 143 -11.05 13.52 -7.13
CA ARG A 143 -10.93 13.76 -5.69
C ARG A 143 -10.38 12.55 -4.96
N ILE A 144 -9.55 12.83 -3.95
CA ILE A 144 -9.07 11.85 -2.98
C ILE A 144 -9.66 12.16 -1.61
N PHE A 145 -10.25 11.16 -0.98
CA PHE A 145 -10.79 11.24 0.38
C PHE A 145 -9.89 10.45 1.31
N LEU A 146 -9.51 11.08 2.40
CA LEU A 146 -8.64 10.51 3.42
C LEU A 146 -9.33 10.64 4.78
N ASN A 147 -9.27 9.59 5.57
CA ASN A 147 -9.72 9.63 6.96
C ASN A 147 -8.51 10.05 7.82
N ALA A 148 -8.58 11.27 8.33
CA ALA A 148 -7.50 11.93 9.08
C ALA A 148 -8.01 12.46 10.43
#